data_cae7bad706acddc844292f8fc29b169d
#
_entry.id   cae7bad706acddc844292f8fc29b169d
#
_cell.length_a   1.000
_cell.length_b   1.000
_cell.length_c   1.000
_cell.angle_alpha   90.00
_cell.angle_beta   90.00
_cell.angle_gamma   90.00
#
_symmetry.space_group_name_H-M   'P 1'
#
loop_
_entity.id
_entity.type
_entity.pdbx_description
1 polymer ?
#
loop_
_entity_poly.entity_id
_entity_poly.type
_entity_poly.pdbx_seq_one_letter_code
_entity_poly.pdbx_strand_id
1 'polypeptide(L)'
;MILAGYGLLAACTQLLWLTFAPITTQAHRAMGVSAGAVGDLAGIFPLMYVILALPSGRWLDARFGRALSAGAILTGAGGLLRLAGPASYGWVLAGQFVVAAGQPLVLNSITKIAARYFPAQERTAAISIGSVALFTGVLAAVLSGAPLLDAGGLRLLLTAQAALTVVAAVWVVVSVRTPATFHGDPAVAVSLGWLRGDRFMWLLAGLLFVGMGVFNAVATWLQTILGHFGRGGAAGYLIAIMTAAGIAGAAVLPQAVARLDRRRAMLQAAVAVTVVAFLAIAALHNAAFIGCVLFVEGFVLLAALPVVLDWSELHAGPERAAAAAGFLLLAGNLGGVVLVLIVQGLIGNPYLSLGALSAAALAGVALAARLPARTAGAALQRSP
;
A
#
# COMPACT_ATOMS: atom_id res chain seq x y z
N MET A 1 17.38 -6.18 -12.72
CA MET A 1 16.85 -7.51 -12.30
C MET A 1 16.15 -7.46 -10.94
N ILE A 2 16.79 -6.97 -9.88
CA ILE A 2 16.19 -6.99 -8.53
C ILE A 2 14.89 -6.19 -8.41
N LEU A 3 14.78 -5.01 -9.01
CA LEU A 3 13.57 -4.18 -8.95
C LEU A 3 12.37 -4.85 -9.63
N ALA A 4 12.57 -5.52 -10.76
CA ALA A 4 11.50 -6.23 -11.46
C ALA A 4 11.01 -7.44 -10.63
N GLY A 5 11.94 -8.25 -10.09
CA GLY A 5 11.59 -9.36 -9.18
C GLY A 5 10.88 -8.87 -7.93
N TYR A 6 11.38 -7.78 -7.33
CA TYR A 6 10.74 -7.13 -6.20
C TYR A 6 9.33 -6.64 -6.55
N GLY A 7 9.18 -5.92 -7.66
CA GLY A 7 7.88 -5.39 -8.10
C GLY A 7 6.85 -6.50 -8.29
N LEU A 8 7.25 -7.62 -8.92
CA LEU A 8 6.38 -8.78 -9.07
C LEU A 8 6.00 -9.37 -7.71
N LEU A 9 6.96 -9.53 -6.79
CA LEU A 9 6.68 -10.07 -5.45
C LEU A 9 5.79 -9.13 -4.64
N ALA A 10 6.03 -7.82 -4.71
CA ALA A 10 5.21 -6.81 -4.06
C ALA A 10 3.77 -6.82 -4.59
N ALA A 11 3.59 -6.92 -5.91
CA ALA A 11 2.28 -7.11 -6.53
C ALA A 11 1.61 -8.40 -6.04
N CYS A 12 2.35 -9.51 -5.94
CA CYS A 12 1.84 -10.78 -5.42
C CYS A 12 1.36 -10.66 -3.98
N THR A 13 2.04 -9.90 -3.10
CA THR A 13 1.56 -9.71 -1.71
C THR A 13 0.18 -9.05 -1.66
N GLN A 14 -0.07 -8.07 -2.55
CA GLN A 14 -1.34 -7.37 -2.63
C GLN A 14 -2.43 -8.22 -3.30
N LEU A 15 -2.05 -8.97 -4.35
CA LEU A 15 -2.91 -9.94 -5.00
C LEU A 15 -3.42 -10.99 -4.00
N LEU A 16 -2.51 -11.54 -3.17
CA LEU A 16 -2.84 -12.53 -2.16
C LEU A 16 -3.67 -11.94 -1.02
N TRP A 17 -3.41 -10.69 -0.64
CA TRP A 17 -4.18 -9.98 0.37
C TRP A 17 -5.66 -9.87 -0.02
N LEU A 18 -5.94 -9.41 -1.23
CA LEU A 18 -7.31 -9.12 -1.70
C LEU A 18 -7.93 -10.27 -2.51
N THR A 19 -7.37 -11.48 -2.46
CA THR A 19 -7.88 -12.66 -3.21
C THR A 19 -9.39 -12.83 -3.09
N PHE A 20 -9.94 -12.69 -1.89
CA PHE A 20 -11.33 -13.01 -1.58
C PHE A 20 -12.27 -11.81 -1.61
N ALA A 21 -11.75 -10.59 -1.64
CA ALA A 21 -12.57 -9.37 -1.64
C ALA A 21 -13.59 -9.32 -2.80
N PRO A 22 -13.21 -9.58 -4.08
CA PRO A 22 -14.15 -9.54 -5.19
C PRO A 22 -15.10 -10.76 -5.26
N ILE A 23 -14.87 -11.81 -4.47
CA ILE A 23 -15.57 -13.10 -4.51
C ILE A 23 -16.11 -13.54 -3.15
N THR A 24 -16.29 -12.61 -2.20
CA THR A 24 -16.70 -12.91 -0.81
C THR A 24 -17.92 -13.83 -0.76
N THR A 25 -18.96 -13.56 -1.56
CA THR A 25 -20.20 -14.34 -1.59
C THR A 25 -19.99 -15.78 -2.07
N GLN A 26 -19.15 -15.99 -3.06
CA GLN A 26 -18.85 -17.32 -3.58
C GLN A 26 -17.91 -18.07 -2.62
N ALA A 27 -16.92 -17.38 -2.08
CA ALA A 27 -15.93 -17.96 -1.18
C ALA A 27 -16.59 -18.44 0.15
N HIS A 28 -17.49 -17.66 0.75
CA HIS A 28 -18.22 -18.08 1.97
C HIS A 28 -19.02 -19.36 1.76
N ARG A 29 -19.69 -19.49 0.61
CA ARG A 29 -20.45 -20.71 0.25
C ARG A 29 -19.52 -21.89 0.04
N ALA A 30 -18.42 -21.71 -0.67
CA ALA A 30 -17.47 -22.78 -0.97
C ALA A 30 -16.73 -23.29 0.29
N MET A 31 -16.46 -22.42 1.24
CA MET A 31 -15.75 -22.76 2.49
C MET A 31 -16.69 -23.13 3.64
N GLY A 32 -18.01 -22.92 3.51
CA GLY A 32 -19.00 -23.20 4.56
C GLY A 32 -18.88 -22.31 5.79
N VAL A 33 -18.42 -21.06 5.64
CA VAL A 33 -18.20 -20.12 6.73
C VAL A 33 -19.01 -18.84 6.52
N SER A 34 -19.09 -17.95 7.52
CA SER A 34 -19.76 -16.66 7.35
C SER A 34 -19.01 -15.73 6.39
N ALA A 35 -19.71 -14.76 5.80
CA ALA A 35 -19.08 -13.73 4.97
C ALA A 35 -18.07 -12.89 5.79
N GLY A 36 -18.33 -12.68 7.09
CA GLY A 36 -17.41 -12.04 8.02
C GLY A 36 -16.09 -12.80 8.14
N ALA A 37 -16.14 -14.12 8.29
CA ALA A 37 -14.94 -14.95 8.35
C ALA A 37 -14.11 -14.85 7.04
N VAL A 38 -14.76 -14.74 5.88
CA VAL A 38 -14.03 -14.47 4.62
C VAL A 38 -13.39 -13.08 4.65
N GLY A 39 -14.07 -12.08 5.21
CA GLY A 39 -13.50 -10.74 5.41
C GLY A 39 -12.25 -10.73 6.31
N ASP A 40 -12.23 -11.58 7.35
CA ASP A 40 -11.10 -11.73 8.25
C ASP A 40 -9.82 -12.18 7.53
N LEU A 41 -9.94 -12.92 6.42
CA LEU A 41 -8.80 -13.33 5.59
C LEU A 41 -8.01 -12.12 5.03
N ALA A 42 -8.70 -11.01 4.77
CA ALA A 42 -8.04 -9.76 4.40
C ALA A 42 -7.60 -8.95 5.64
N GLY A 43 -8.39 -8.98 6.71
CA GLY A 43 -8.12 -8.24 7.96
C GLY A 43 -6.84 -8.65 8.68
N ILE A 44 -6.37 -9.89 8.50
CA ILE A 44 -5.11 -10.39 9.05
C ILE A 44 -3.90 -9.57 8.59
N PHE A 45 -3.89 -9.07 7.36
CA PHE A 45 -2.74 -8.38 6.78
C PHE A 45 -2.41 -7.07 7.51
N PRO A 46 -3.33 -6.12 7.67
CA PRO A 46 -3.05 -4.91 8.45
C PRO A 46 -2.72 -5.24 9.92
N LEU A 47 -3.34 -6.26 10.51
CA LEU A 47 -3.03 -6.70 11.88
C LEU A 47 -1.57 -7.18 12.00
N MET A 48 -1.15 -8.10 11.13
CA MET A 48 0.23 -8.60 11.11
C MET A 48 1.22 -7.50 10.74
N TYR A 49 0.80 -6.56 9.90
CA TYR A 49 1.63 -5.41 9.55
C TYR A 49 1.89 -4.52 10.76
N VAL A 50 0.86 -4.21 11.57
CA VAL A 50 1.01 -3.41 12.80
C VAL A 50 2.03 -4.05 13.76
N ILE A 51 1.98 -5.39 13.90
CA ILE A 51 2.87 -6.13 14.80
C ILE A 51 4.31 -6.19 14.25
N LEU A 52 4.47 -6.41 12.95
CA LEU A 52 5.74 -6.82 12.36
C LEU A 52 6.47 -5.69 11.58
N ALA A 53 5.83 -4.55 11.28
CA ALA A 53 6.43 -3.50 10.45
C ALA A 53 7.78 -3.01 10.96
N LEU A 54 7.85 -2.63 12.24
CA LEU A 54 9.09 -2.11 12.83
C LEU A 54 10.18 -3.18 13.02
N PRO A 55 9.87 -4.39 13.54
CA PRO A 55 10.83 -5.48 13.56
C PRO A 55 11.37 -5.85 12.18
N SER A 56 10.50 -5.88 11.17
CA SER A 56 10.88 -6.17 9.78
C SER A 56 11.81 -5.11 9.21
N GLY A 57 11.51 -3.82 9.44
CA GLY A 57 12.36 -2.71 9.02
C GLY A 57 13.77 -2.82 9.61
N ARG A 58 13.88 -3.07 10.93
CA ARG A 58 15.16 -3.26 11.60
C ARG A 58 15.93 -4.47 11.06
N TRP A 59 15.24 -5.58 10.79
CA TRP A 59 15.89 -6.76 10.22
C TRP A 59 16.38 -6.51 8.80
N LEU A 60 15.62 -5.80 7.98
CA LEU A 60 16.04 -5.37 6.65
C LEU A 60 17.24 -4.43 6.69
N ASP A 61 17.28 -3.50 7.62
CA ASP A 61 18.45 -2.61 7.79
C ASP A 61 19.69 -3.39 8.20
N ALA A 62 19.55 -4.34 9.13
CA ALA A 62 20.68 -5.13 9.65
C ALA A 62 21.16 -6.22 8.67
N ARG A 63 20.24 -6.93 7.99
CA ARG A 63 20.54 -8.12 7.18
C ARG A 63 19.65 -8.19 5.95
N PHE A 64 19.69 -7.17 5.10
CA PHE A 64 18.81 -6.97 3.95
C PHE A 64 18.52 -8.23 3.13
N GLY A 65 19.57 -8.90 2.63
CA GLY A 65 19.40 -10.07 1.76
C GLY A 65 18.64 -11.23 2.42
N ARG A 66 18.95 -11.51 3.70
CA ARG A 66 18.28 -12.58 4.46
C ARG A 66 16.83 -12.21 4.78
N ALA A 67 16.58 -10.96 5.17
CA ALA A 67 15.25 -10.48 5.53
C ALA A 67 14.31 -10.45 4.31
N LEU A 68 14.77 -9.92 3.17
CA LEU A 68 13.98 -9.91 1.94
C LEU A 68 13.73 -11.33 1.41
N SER A 69 14.75 -12.21 1.46
CA SER A 69 14.57 -13.62 1.09
C SER A 69 13.55 -14.32 2.00
N ALA A 70 13.57 -14.06 3.31
CA ALA A 70 12.58 -14.61 4.23
C ALA A 70 11.15 -14.11 3.87
N GLY A 71 10.98 -12.81 3.57
CA GLY A 71 9.71 -12.26 3.09
C GLY A 71 9.22 -12.95 1.81
N ALA A 72 10.12 -13.17 0.84
CA ALA A 72 9.80 -13.86 -0.39
C ALA A 72 9.39 -15.33 -0.15
N ILE A 73 10.14 -16.05 0.67
CA ILE A 73 9.85 -17.46 1.01
C ILE A 73 8.51 -17.57 1.75
N LEU A 74 8.26 -16.72 2.74
CA LEU A 74 6.98 -16.70 3.47
C LEU A 74 5.82 -16.42 2.52
N THR A 75 5.96 -15.46 1.61
CA THR A 75 4.91 -15.14 0.64
C THR A 75 4.62 -16.33 -0.29
N GLY A 76 5.66 -16.97 -0.82
CA GLY A 76 5.52 -18.16 -1.66
C GLY A 76 4.94 -19.37 -0.91
N ALA A 77 5.48 -19.67 0.28
CA ALA A 77 5.02 -20.77 1.13
C ALA A 77 3.55 -20.60 1.55
N GLY A 78 3.15 -19.38 1.96
CA GLY A 78 1.76 -19.10 2.30
C GLY A 78 0.82 -19.22 1.11
N GLY A 79 1.26 -18.80 -0.10
CA GLY A 79 0.54 -19.04 -1.35
C GLY A 79 0.28 -20.53 -1.61
N LEU A 80 1.31 -21.37 -1.45
CA LEU A 80 1.22 -22.82 -1.59
C LEU A 80 0.38 -23.47 -0.50
N LEU A 81 0.49 -23.00 0.76
CA LEU A 81 -0.24 -23.58 1.89
C LEU A 81 -1.75 -23.50 1.70
N ARG A 82 -2.27 -22.47 1.04
CA ARG A 82 -3.70 -22.35 0.70
C ARG A 82 -4.19 -23.46 -0.24
N LEU A 83 -3.27 -24.10 -1.00
CA LEU A 83 -3.59 -25.23 -1.90
C LEU A 83 -3.76 -26.55 -1.18
N ALA A 84 -3.31 -26.68 0.07
CA ALA A 84 -3.50 -27.88 0.88
C ALA A 84 -4.99 -28.19 1.12
N GLY A 85 -5.84 -27.14 1.11
CA GLY A 85 -7.30 -27.28 1.17
C GLY A 85 -7.99 -26.03 0.63
N PRO A 86 -8.18 -25.89 -0.70
CA PRO A 86 -8.73 -24.68 -1.31
C PRO A 86 -10.12 -24.29 -0.81
N ALA A 87 -10.94 -25.27 -0.41
CA ALA A 87 -12.26 -25.07 0.19
C ALA A 87 -12.23 -25.15 1.73
N SER A 88 -11.09 -25.37 2.37
CA SER A 88 -10.95 -25.40 3.81
C SER A 88 -10.53 -24.03 4.34
N TYR A 89 -11.42 -23.38 5.09
CA TYR A 89 -11.12 -22.09 5.72
C TYR A 89 -9.84 -22.13 6.56
N GLY A 90 -9.60 -23.20 7.31
CA GLY A 90 -8.41 -23.35 8.17
C GLY A 90 -7.09 -23.33 7.39
N TRP A 91 -7.01 -24.04 6.27
CA TRP A 91 -5.81 -24.05 5.42
C TRP A 91 -5.60 -22.71 4.72
N VAL A 92 -6.69 -22.11 4.23
CA VAL A 92 -6.63 -20.78 3.61
C VAL A 92 -6.21 -19.73 4.64
N LEU A 93 -6.78 -19.75 5.84
CA LEU A 93 -6.42 -18.86 6.95
C LEU A 93 -4.95 -19.00 7.35
N ALA A 94 -4.48 -20.23 7.52
CA ALA A 94 -3.07 -20.50 7.84
C ALA A 94 -2.13 -19.93 6.75
N GLY A 95 -2.48 -20.13 5.47
CA GLY A 95 -1.73 -19.56 4.36
C GLY A 95 -1.73 -18.03 4.37
N GLN A 96 -2.89 -17.40 4.67
CA GLN A 96 -2.98 -15.93 4.79
C GLN A 96 -2.11 -15.39 5.93
N PHE A 97 -2.06 -16.06 7.08
CA PHE A 97 -1.16 -15.68 8.17
C PHE A 97 0.33 -15.72 7.74
N VAL A 98 0.72 -16.76 7.02
CA VAL A 98 2.11 -16.90 6.55
C VAL A 98 2.45 -15.80 5.54
N VAL A 99 1.56 -15.52 4.57
CA VAL A 99 1.74 -14.39 3.62
C VAL A 99 1.82 -13.06 4.37
N ALA A 100 0.88 -12.81 5.28
CA ALA A 100 0.80 -11.57 6.04
C ALA A 100 2.04 -11.34 6.92
N ALA A 101 2.66 -12.42 7.44
CA ALA A 101 3.93 -12.31 8.16
C ALA A 101 5.11 -11.94 7.24
N GLY A 102 5.09 -12.39 5.98
CA GLY A 102 6.09 -12.04 4.96
C GLY A 102 5.94 -10.62 4.42
N GLN A 103 4.72 -10.09 4.38
CA GLN A 103 4.41 -8.82 3.72
C GLN A 103 5.24 -7.62 4.22
N PRO A 104 5.42 -7.37 5.54
CA PRO A 104 6.23 -6.25 6.00
C PRO A 104 7.70 -6.31 5.57
N LEU A 105 8.27 -7.53 5.44
CA LEU A 105 9.63 -7.72 4.93
C LEU A 105 9.74 -7.36 3.45
N VAL A 106 8.69 -7.57 2.67
CA VAL A 106 8.64 -7.19 1.27
C VAL A 106 8.40 -5.69 1.13
N LEU A 107 7.33 -5.16 1.73
CA LEU A 107 6.92 -3.77 1.54
C LEU A 107 7.94 -2.76 2.08
N ASN A 108 8.53 -3.00 3.25
CA ASN A 108 9.52 -2.11 3.83
C ASN A 108 10.86 -2.11 3.07
N SER A 109 11.07 -3.03 2.13
CA SER A 109 12.35 -3.18 1.43
C SER A 109 12.56 -2.21 0.28
N ILE A 110 11.52 -1.55 -0.24
CA ILE A 110 11.61 -0.72 -1.46
C ILE A 110 12.61 0.43 -1.34
N THR A 111 12.57 1.17 -0.25
CA THR A 111 13.49 2.29 -0.02
C THR A 111 14.92 1.79 0.12
N LYS A 112 15.12 0.63 0.77
CA LYS A 112 16.44 0.00 0.90
C LYS A 112 16.94 -0.55 -0.45
N ILE A 113 16.06 -1.09 -1.29
CA ILE A 113 16.40 -1.50 -2.67
C ILE A 113 16.85 -0.27 -3.47
N ALA A 114 16.09 0.82 -3.43
CA ALA A 114 16.44 2.07 -4.11
C ALA A 114 17.81 2.58 -3.64
N ALA A 115 18.05 2.62 -2.34
CA ALA A 115 19.30 3.10 -1.79
C ALA A 115 20.52 2.22 -2.13
N ARG A 116 20.37 0.89 -2.24
CA ARG A 116 21.47 -0.07 -2.43
C ARG A 116 21.82 -0.35 -3.89
N TYR A 117 20.85 -0.25 -4.80
CA TYR A 117 21.01 -0.69 -6.19
C TYR A 117 20.87 0.43 -7.22
N PHE A 118 20.50 1.64 -6.79
CA PHE A 118 20.28 2.76 -7.69
C PHE A 118 21.06 4.01 -7.25
N PRO A 119 21.60 4.79 -8.22
CA PRO A 119 22.20 6.08 -7.93
C PRO A 119 21.12 7.04 -7.39
N ALA A 120 21.52 8.07 -6.67
CA ALA A 120 20.60 9.00 -5.99
C ALA A 120 19.52 9.59 -6.92
N GLN A 121 19.90 9.87 -8.19
CA GLN A 121 19.01 10.46 -9.20
C GLN A 121 17.89 9.51 -9.65
N GLU A 122 18.07 8.18 -9.51
CA GLU A 122 17.14 7.16 -9.97
C GLU A 122 16.30 6.56 -8.84
N ARG A 123 16.60 6.87 -7.57
CA ARG A 123 15.93 6.27 -6.40
C ARG A 123 14.44 6.57 -6.37
N THR A 124 14.05 7.81 -6.66
CA THR A 124 12.64 8.21 -6.75
C THR A 124 11.88 7.36 -7.79
N ALA A 125 12.51 7.11 -8.94
CA ALA A 125 11.92 6.28 -9.99
C ALA A 125 11.77 4.81 -9.52
N ALA A 126 12.79 4.27 -8.85
CA ALA A 126 12.74 2.90 -8.32
C ALA A 126 11.65 2.74 -7.26
N ILE A 127 11.49 3.71 -6.34
CA ILE A 127 10.44 3.72 -5.31
C ILE A 127 9.06 3.83 -5.97
N SER A 128 8.92 4.69 -7.00
CA SER A 128 7.67 4.82 -7.75
C SER A 128 7.27 3.51 -8.44
N ILE A 129 8.20 2.83 -9.10
CA ILE A 129 7.97 1.54 -9.74
C ILE A 129 7.52 0.50 -8.71
N GLY A 130 8.17 0.46 -7.53
CA GLY A 130 7.77 -0.41 -6.45
C GLY A 130 6.35 -0.12 -5.92
N SER A 131 6.00 1.15 -5.80
CA SER A 131 4.66 1.56 -5.35
C SER A 131 3.58 1.27 -6.40
N VAL A 132 3.87 1.51 -7.68
CA VAL A 132 2.99 1.11 -8.80
C VAL A 132 2.73 -0.39 -8.78
N ALA A 133 3.75 -1.20 -8.53
CA ALA A 133 3.61 -2.65 -8.44
C ALA A 133 2.62 -3.08 -7.35
N LEU A 134 2.60 -2.40 -6.19
CA LEU A 134 1.62 -2.66 -5.13
C LEU A 134 0.18 -2.47 -5.65
N PHE A 135 -0.11 -1.31 -6.22
CA PHE A 135 -1.44 -1.00 -6.75
C PHE A 135 -1.83 -1.90 -7.93
N THR A 136 -0.86 -2.31 -8.74
CA THR A 136 -1.07 -3.30 -9.81
C THR A 136 -1.52 -4.64 -9.24
N GLY A 137 -0.94 -5.07 -8.11
CA GLY A 137 -1.38 -6.28 -7.40
C GLY A 137 -2.81 -6.19 -6.88
N VAL A 138 -3.20 -5.03 -6.32
CA VAL A 138 -4.60 -4.75 -5.91
C VAL A 138 -5.54 -4.86 -7.11
N LEU A 139 -5.20 -4.18 -8.21
CA LEU A 139 -6.02 -4.19 -9.42
C LEU A 139 -6.12 -5.61 -10.02
N ALA A 140 -5.01 -6.36 -10.04
CA ALA A 140 -4.99 -7.74 -10.51
C ALA A 140 -5.89 -8.65 -9.66
N ALA A 141 -5.94 -8.47 -8.34
CA ALA A 141 -6.85 -9.23 -7.46
C ALA A 141 -8.31 -8.98 -7.83
N VAL A 142 -8.69 -7.71 -8.00
CA VAL A 142 -10.07 -7.32 -8.33
C VAL A 142 -10.48 -7.83 -9.71
N LEU A 143 -9.62 -7.71 -10.72
CA LEU A 143 -9.93 -8.06 -12.09
C LEU A 143 -9.87 -9.57 -12.38
N SER A 144 -9.00 -10.32 -11.69
CA SER A 144 -8.82 -11.75 -11.96
C SER A 144 -9.64 -12.67 -11.06
N GLY A 145 -10.11 -12.18 -9.91
CA GLY A 145 -10.77 -13.01 -8.90
C GLY A 145 -12.00 -13.74 -9.43
N ALA A 146 -13.00 -13.02 -9.94
CA ALA A 146 -14.22 -13.62 -10.47
C ALA A 146 -13.98 -14.46 -11.73
N PRO A 147 -13.28 -14.00 -12.78
CA PRO A 147 -13.01 -14.80 -13.96
C PRO A 147 -12.30 -16.13 -13.70
N LEU A 148 -11.29 -16.14 -12.82
CA LEU A 148 -10.58 -17.38 -12.48
C LEU A 148 -11.46 -18.33 -11.64
N LEU A 149 -12.30 -17.76 -10.77
CA LEU A 149 -13.26 -18.55 -9.99
C LEU A 149 -14.28 -19.21 -10.92
N ASP A 150 -14.84 -18.47 -11.87
CA ASP A 150 -15.85 -18.95 -12.83
C ASP A 150 -15.27 -20.02 -13.76
N ALA A 151 -14.00 -19.89 -14.15
CA ALA A 151 -13.32 -20.83 -15.04
C ALA A 151 -12.94 -22.17 -14.38
N GLY A 152 -12.68 -22.21 -13.07
CA GLY A 152 -12.18 -23.44 -12.43
C GLY A 152 -12.23 -23.43 -10.90
N GLY A 153 -13.12 -22.63 -10.31
CA GLY A 153 -13.36 -22.56 -8.88
C GLY A 153 -12.17 -22.03 -8.07
N LEU A 154 -12.27 -22.15 -6.76
CA LEU A 154 -11.21 -21.70 -5.83
C LEU A 154 -9.86 -22.38 -6.12
N ARG A 155 -9.87 -23.63 -6.60
CA ARG A 155 -8.65 -24.36 -6.88
C ARG A 155 -7.84 -23.70 -7.99
N LEU A 156 -8.47 -23.34 -9.11
CA LEU A 156 -7.79 -22.66 -10.21
C LEU A 156 -7.27 -21.28 -9.77
N LEU A 157 -8.13 -20.48 -9.11
CA LEU A 157 -7.76 -19.17 -8.61
C LEU A 157 -6.50 -19.22 -7.71
N LEU A 158 -6.53 -20.08 -6.69
CA LEU A 158 -5.43 -20.18 -5.73
C LEU A 158 -4.17 -20.79 -6.37
N THR A 159 -4.32 -21.73 -7.34
CA THR A 159 -3.18 -22.31 -8.06
C THR A 159 -2.49 -21.27 -8.94
N ALA A 160 -3.24 -20.47 -9.69
CA ALA A 160 -2.69 -19.42 -10.53
C ALA A 160 -1.92 -18.37 -9.69
N GLN A 161 -2.50 -17.96 -8.58
CA GLN A 161 -1.86 -17.02 -7.66
C GLN A 161 -0.61 -17.62 -6.99
N ALA A 162 -0.66 -18.88 -6.55
CA ALA A 162 0.48 -19.56 -5.94
C ALA A 162 1.64 -19.73 -6.94
N ALA A 163 1.33 -20.15 -8.17
CA ALA A 163 2.34 -20.30 -9.22
C ALA A 163 3.07 -18.97 -9.51
N LEU A 164 2.32 -17.88 -9.71
CA LEU A 164 2.87 -16.55 -9.92
C LEU A 164 3.74 -16.11 -8.73
N THR A 165 3.26 -16.36 -7.52
CA THR A 165 3.95 -15.95 -6.29
C THR A 165 5.24 -16.74 -6.07
N VAL A 166 5.26 -18.04 -6.36
CA VAL A 166 6.46 -18.88 -6.29
C VAL A 166 7.51 -18.40 -7.29
N VAL A 167 7.10 -18.09 -8.54
CA VAL A 167 8.01 -17.50 -9.54
C VAL A 167 8.61 -16.19 -9.04
N ALA A 168 7.79 -15.29 -8.49
CA ALA A 168 8.25 -14.03 -7.93
C ALA A 168 9.21 -14.25 -6.74
N ALA A 169 8.88 -15.17 -5.84
CA ALA A 169 9.71 -15.50 -4.67
C ALA A 169 11.09 -16.04 -5.09
N VAL A 170 11.12 -17.00 -6.01
CA VAL A 170 12.38 -17.55 -6.54
C VAL A 170 13.21 -16.46 -7.22
N TRP A 171 12.55 -15.62 -8.05
CA TRP A 171 13.25 -14.51 -8.71
C TRP A 171 13.92 -13.56 -7.70
N VAL A 172 13.20 -13.17 -6.65
CA VAL A 172 13.77 -12.30 -5.61
C VAL A 172 14.90 -12.98 -4.85
N VAL A 173 14.74 -14.24 -4.43
CA VAL A 173 15.78 -14.99 -3.70
C VAL A 173 17.06 -15.14 -4.53
N VAL A 174 16.93 -15.31 -5.84
CA VAL A 174 18.08 -15.36 -6.76
C VAL A 174 18.69 -13.99 -6.95
N SER A 175 17.83 -12.97 -7.21
CA SER A 175 18.29 -11.60 -7.51
C SER A 175 18.99 -10.93 -6.33
N VAL A 176 18.59 -11.24 -5.10
CA VAL A 176 19.18 -10.63 -3.89
C VAL A 176 20.63 -11.09 -3.63
N ARG A 177 21.08 -12.18 -4.31
CA ARG A 177 22.46 -12.63 -4.29
C ARG A 177 23.40 -11.73 -5.10
N THR A 178 22.85 -10.90 -5.99
CA THR A 178 23.64 -9.91 -6.73
C THR A 178 24.21 -8.88 -5.75
N PRO A 179 25.53 -8.62 -5.79
CA PRO A 179 26.14 -7.62 -4.92
C PRO A 179 25.47 -6.26 -5.09
N ALA A 180 25.30 -5.54 -3.98
CA ALA A 180 24.79 -4.17 -4.02
C ALA A 180 25.81 -3.24 -4.67
N THR A 181 25.38 -2.37 -5.56
CA THR A 181 26.24 -1.39 -6.27
C THR A 181 26.69 -0.29 -5.32
N PHE A 182 25.82 0.11 -4.39
CA PHE A 182 26.07 1.17 -3.42
C PHE A 182 26.09 0.55 -2.02
N HIS A 183 27.25 0.57 -1.37
CA HIS A 183 27.42 0.02 -0.03
C HIS A 183 27.23 1.17 0.97
N GLY A 184 26.29 1.00 1.92
CA GLY A 184 26.37 1.68 3.20
C GLY A 184 27.27 0.88 4.14
N ASP A 185 27.82 1.51 5.16
CA ASP A 185 28.62 0.86 6.18
C ASP A 185 27.87 -0.33 6.82
N PRO A 186 28.62 -1.36 7.34
CA PRO A 186 28.01 -2.53 7.95
C PRO A 186 27.04 -2.09 9.06
N ALA A 187 25.82 -2.60 8.97
CA ALA A 187 24.71 -2.17 9.78
C ALA A 187 24.97 -2.29 11.28
N VAL A 188 25.22 -1.18 11.91
CA VAL A 188 24.98 -1.03 13.35
C VAL A 188 23.45 -1.24 13.55
N ALA A 189 23.07 -2.02 14.56
CA ALA A 189 21.65 -2.24 14.86
C ALA A 189 20.95 -0.90 15.02
N VAL A 190 20.12 -0.54 14.05
CA VAL A 190 19.47 0.77 14.00
C VAL A 190 18.44 0.85 15.13
N SER A 191 18.78 1.62 16.16
CA SER A 191 17.83 1.94 17.23
C SER A 191 16.64 2.69 16.64
N LEU A 192 15.41 2.35 17.03
CA LEU A 192 14.21 3.11 16.65
C LEU A 192 14.02 4.38 17.51
N GLY A 193 14.91 4.60 18.48
CA GLY A 193 14.83 5.74 19.39
C GLY A 193 14.83 7.11 18.69
N TRP A 194 15.50 7.21 17.55
CA TRP A 194 15.55 8.44 16.75
C TRP A 194 14.16 8.90 16.25
N LEU A 195 13.23 7.97 15.99
CA LEU A 195 11.88 8.29 15.55
C LEU A 195 11.10 9.12 16.58
N ARG A 196 11.38 8.94 17.89
CA ARG A 196 10.64 9.65 18.95
C ARG A 196 10.82 11.17 18.90
N GLY A 197 12.01 11.63 18.51
CA GLY A 197 12.35 13.05 18.41
C GLY A 197 12.17 13.64 17.01
N ASP A 198 11.94 12.82 16.01
CA ASP A 198 11.90 13.25 14.61
C ASP A 198 10.51 13.73 14.20
N ARG A 199 10.25 15.02 14.42
CA ARG A 199 8.99 15.67 14.07
C ARG A 199 8.62 15.52 12.58
N PHE A 200 9.62 15.52 11.70
CA PHE A 200 9.37 15.39 10.26
C PHE A 200 8.81 14.01 9.92
N MET A 201 9.38 12.94 10.48
CA MET A 201 8.88 11.58 10.29
C MET A 201 7.45 11.39 10.83
N TRP A 202 7.10 12.04 11.94
CA TRP A 202 5.73 12.03 12.47
C TRP A 202 4.74 12.78 11.58
N LEU A 203 5.16 13.88 10.94
CA LEU A 203 4.31 14.57 9.96
C LEU A 203 4.05 13.70 8.74
N LEU A 204 5.07 13.02 8.20
CA LEU A 204 4.91 12.10 7.09
C LEU A 204 4.04 10.89 7.48
N ALA A 205 4.23 10.35 8.68
CA ALA A 205 3.42 9.26 9.22
C ALA A 205 1.93 9.65 9.33
N GLY A 206 1.65 10.85 9.83
CA GLY A 206 0.29 11.39 9.91
C GLY A 206 -0.35 11.57 8.53
N LEU A 207 0.41 11.99 7.54
CA LEU A 207 -0.08 12.11 6.15
C LEU A 207 -0.37 10.75 5.52
N LEU A 208 0.46 9.73 5.75
CA LEU A 208 0.16 8.37 5.30
C LEU A 208 -1.00 7.74 6.07
N PHE A 209 -1.13 8.02 7.37
CA PHE A 209 -2.29 7.62 8.16
C PHE A 209 -3.58 8.11 7.52
N VAL A 210 -3.64 9.39 7.16
CA VAL A 210 -4.81 9.97 6.48
C VAL A 210 -4.97 9.40 5.08
N GLY A 211 -3.94 9.42 4.25
CA GLY A 211 -4.03 9.05 2.83
C GLY A 211 -4.40 7.58 2.62
N MET A 212 -3.69 6.65 3.28
CA MET A 212 -4.03 5.22 3.23
C MET A 212 -5.35 4.92 3.94
N GLY A 213 -5.63 5.64 5.03
CA GLY A 213 -6.90 5.53 5.74
C GLY A 213 -8.09 5.88 4.86
N VAL A 214 -8.03 7.00 4.16
CA VAL A 214 -9.06 7.44 3.20
C VAL A 214 -9.20 6.41 2.08
N PHE A 215 -8.11 5.99 1.44
CA PHE A 215 -8.16 5.00 0.38
C PHE A 215 -8.85 3.70 0.83
N ASN A 216 -8.43 3.15 1.98
CA ASN A 216 -9.01 1.91 2.50
C ASN A 216 -10.50 2.07 2.86
N ALA A 217 -10.89 3.20 3.45
CA ALA A 217 -12.28 3.46 3.79
C ALA A 217 -13.16 3.59 2.53
N VAL A 218 -12.67 4.28 1.48
CA VAL A 218 -13.35 4.35 0.18
C VAL A 218 -13.46 2.98 -0.45
N ALA A 219 -12.35 2.23 -0.53
CA ALA A 219 -12.35 0.88 -1.11
C ALA A 219 -13.32 -0.07 -0.40
N THR A 220 -13.50 0.11 0.92
CA THR A 220 -14.37 -0.75 1.73
C THR A 220 -15.83 -0.33 1.68
N TRP A 221 -16.12 0.96 1.77
CA TRP A 221 -17.48 1.47 2.07
C TRP A 221 -18.13 2.24 0.94
N LEU A 222 -17.44 2.51 -0.18
CA LEU A 222 -18.00 3.31 -1.28
C LEU A 222 -19.32 2.72 -1.81
N GLN A 223 -19.41 1.38 -1.90
CA GLN A 223 -20.64 0.71 -2.36
C GLN A 223 -21.83 1.02 -1.45
N THR A 224 -21.65 0.94 -0.15
CA THR A 224 -22.70 1.20 0.83
C THR A 224 -23.06 2.68 0.84
N ILE A 225 -22.07 3.58 0.85
CA ILE A 225 -22.29 5.03 0.80
C ILE A 225 -23.08 5.41 -0.46
N LEU A 226 -22.67 4.95 -1.63
CA LEU A 226 -23.37 5.23 -2.88
C LEU A 226 -24.71 4.50 -3.00
N GLY A 227 -24.89 3.40 -2.28
CA GLY A 227 -26.15 2.68 -2.17
C GLY A 227 -27.27 3.55 -1.63
N HIS A 228 -26.99 4.42 -0.66
CA HIS A 228 -27.96 5.39 -0.13
C HIS A 228 -28.41 6.43 -1.18
N PHE A 229 -27.59 6.66 -2.20
CA PHE A 229 -27.91 7.54 -3.33
C PHE A 229 -28.45 6.79 -4.55
N GLY A 230 -28.77 5.50 -4.42
CA GLY A 230 -29.23 4.63 -5.52
C GLY A 230 -28.14 4.30 -6.56
N ARG A 231 -26.86 4.43 -6.21
CA ARG A 231 -25.69 4.28 -7.09
C ARG A 231 -24.71 3.18 -6.65
N GLY A 232 -25.08 2.32 -5.69
CA GLY A 232 -24.20 1.29 -5.15
C GLY A 232 -23.62 0.33 -6.20
N GLY A 233 -24.37 0.01 -7.26
CA GLY A 233 -23.87 -0.84 -8.35
C GLY A 233 -22.71 -0.24 -9.15
N ALA A 234 -22.49 1.08 -9.04
CA ALA A 234 -21.40 1.78 -9.70
C ALA A 234 -20.05 1.66 -8.95
N ALA A 235 -20.04 1.30 -7.67
CA ALA A 235 -18.90 1.41 -6.80
C ALA A 235 -17.67 0.60 -7.30
N GLY A 236 -17.88 -0.60 -7.82
CA GLY A 236 -16.76 -1.44 -8.28
C GLY A 236 -15.94 -0.78 -9.38
N TYR A 237 -16.60 -0.29 -10.44
CA TYR A 237 -15.87 0.38 -11.53
C TYR A 237 -15.32 1.76 -11.10
N LEU A 238 -15.97 2.45 -10.15
CA LEU A 238 -15.48 3.73 -9.63
C LEU A 238 -14.17 3.54 -8.82
N ILE A 239 -14.10 2.49 -7.99
CA ILE A 239 -12.87 2.11 -7.28
C ILE A 239 -11.78 1.70 -8.29
N ALA A 240 -12.15 0.96 -9.35
CA ALA A 240 -11.19 0.58 -10.39
C ALA A 240 -10.64 1.81 -11.13
N ILE A 241 -11.49 2.80 -11.48
CA ILE A 241 -11.06 4.08 -12.07
C ILE A 241 -10.09 4.81 -11.13
N MET A 242 -10.45 4.95 -9.85
CA MET A 242 -9.61 5.60 -8.85
C MET A 242 -8.24 4.91 -8.73
N THR A 243 -8.24 3.57 -8.67
CA THR A 243 -7.00 2.78 -8.55
C THR A 243 -6.15 2.88 -9.82
N ALA A 244 -6.74 2.76 -11.00
CA ALA A 244 -6.03 2.88 -12.28
C ALA A 244 -5.42 4.27 -12.47
N ALA A 245 -6.19 5.33 -12.15
CA ALA A 245 -5.67 6.69 -12.15
C ALA A 245 -4.53 6.87 -11.14
N GLY A 246 -4.67 6.25 -9.97
CA GLY A 246 -3.64 6.25 -8.94
C GLY A 246 -2.34 5.57 -9.37
N ILE A 247 -2.43 4.46 -10.11
CA ILE A 247 -1.27 3.80 -10.72
C ILE A 247 -0.54 4.77 -11.66
N ALA A 248 -1.29 5.45 -12.55
CA ALA A 248 -0.71 6.44 -13.45
C ALA A 248 -0.07 7.62 -12.68
N GLY A 249 -0.76 8.13 -11.65
CA GLY A 249 -0.25 9.19 -10.78
C GLY A 249 1.03 8.79 -10.05
N ALA A 250 1.06 7.60 -9.45
CA ALA A 250 2.22 7.07 -8.74
C ALA A 250 3.42 6.81 -9.67
N ALA A 251 3.18 6.54 -10.96
CA ALA A 251 4.23 6.37 -11.95
C ALA A 251 4.86 7.70 -12.37
N VAL A 252 4.07 8.78 -12.49
CA VAL A 252 4.50 10.03 -13.13
C VAL A 252 4.84 11.14 -12.12
N LEU A 253 3.95 11.37 -11.14
CA LEU A 253 4.07 12.53 -10.26
C LEU A 253 5.33 12.53 -9.38
N PRO A 254 5.78 11.43 -8.76
CA PRO A 254 6.90 11.46 -7.82
C PRO A 254 8.18 11.98 -8.48
N GLN A 255 8.47 11.55 -9.71
CA GLN A 255 9.67 11.98 -10.45
C GLN A 255 9.61 13.46 -10.81
N ALA A 256 8.46 13.94 -11.28
CA ALA A 256 8.26 15.35 -11.61
C ALA A 256 8.41 16.24 -10.36
N VAL A 257 7.79 15.82 -9.27
CA VAL A 257 7.81 16.51 -7.98
C VAL A 257 9.20 16.52 -7.35
N ALA A 258 9.93 15.41 -7.46
CA ALA A 258 11.30 15.31 -6.97
C ALA A 258 12.25 16.24 -7.74
N ARG A 259 12.17 16.28 -9.10
CA ARG A 259 12.98 17.15 -9.95
C ARG A 259 12.74 18.64 -9.68
N LEU A 260 11.51 19.01 -9.35
CA LEU A 260 11.10 20.39 -9.07
C LEU A 260 11.26 20.77 -7.59
N ASP A 261 11.65 19.84 -6.71
CA ASP A 261 11.66 19.97 -5.23
C ASP A 261 10.34 20.50 -4.68
N ARG A 262 9.21 19.97 -5.21
CA ARG A 262 7.84 20.39 -4.84
C ARG A 262 7.06 19.33 -4.06
N ARG A 263 7.75 18.46 -3.30
CA ARG A 263 7.12 17.37 -2.52
C ARG A 263 6.05 17.89 -1.56
N ARG A 264 6.32 18.98 -0.83
CA ARG A 264 5.34 19.64 0.04
C ARG A 264 4.09 20.07 -0.70
N ALA A 265 4.25 20.78 -1.82
CA ALA A 265 3.13 21.30 -2.60
C ALA A 265 2.24 20.16 -3.13
N MET A 266 2.85 19.06 -3.58
CA MET A 266 2.12 17.88 -4.03
C MET A 266 1.31 17.24 -2.90
N LEU A 267 1.90 17.05 -1.71
CA LEU A 267 1.19 16.46 -0.57
C LEU A 267 0.05 17.39 -0.08
N GLN A 268 0.26 18.70 -0.12
CA GLN A 268 -0.80 19.69 0.15
C GLN A 268 -1.93 19.59 -0.88
N ALA A 269 -1.60 19.47 -2.17
CA ALA A 269 -2.58 19.29 -3.22
C ALA A 269 -3.37 17.98 -3.04
N ALA A 270 -2.70 16.88 -2.69
CA ALA A 270 -3.35 15.59 -2.49
C ALA A 270 -4.45 15.68 -1.41
N VAL A 271 -4.11 16.18 -0.22
CA VAL A 271 -5.09 16.28 0.87
C VAL A 271 -6.18 17.32 0.59
N ALA A 272 -5.88 18.41 -0.11
CA ALA A 272 -6.88 19.40 -0.51
C ALA A 272 -7.87 18.84 -1.55
N VAL A 273 -7.37 18.11 -2.55
CA VAL A 273 -8.21 17.41 -3.55
C VAL A 273 -9.13 16.41 -2.85
N THR A 274 -8.62 15.64 -1.88
CA THR A 274 -9.42 14.69 -1.09
C THR A 274 -10.59 15.38 -0.37
N VAL A 275 -10.36 16.54 0.27
CA VAL A 275 -11.44 17.32 0.91
C VAL A 275 -12.50 17.71 -0.10
N VAL A 276 -12.08 18.32 -1.22
CA VAL A 276 -12.99 18.78 -2.28
C VAL A 276 -13.74 17.60 -2.90
N ALA A 277 -13.07 16.45 -3.11
CA ALA A 277 -13.68 15.26 -3.68
C ALA A 277 -14.85 14.75 -2.85
N PHE A 278 -14.71 14.61 -1.55
CA PHE A 278 -15.80 14.09 -0.70
C PHE A 278 -16.93 15.11 -0.53
N LEU A 279 -16.64 16.40 -0.46
CA LEU A 279 -17.68 17.43 -0.47
C LEU A 279 -18.44 17.44 -1.80
N ALA A 280 -17.76 17.27 -2.92
CA ALA A 280 -18.37 17.19 -4.23
C ALA A 280 -19.24 15.93 -4.41
N ILE A 281 -18.79 14.75 -3.91
CA ILE A 281 -19.57 13.53 -3.91
C ILE A 281 -20.81 13.65 -3.02
N ALA A 282 -20.71 14.36 -1.89
CA ALA A 282 -21.84 14.62 -1.01
C ALA A 282 -22.89 15.56 -1.65
N ALA A 283 -22.46 16.47 -2.54
CA ALA A 283 -23.34 17.42 -3.22
C ALA A 283 -23.96 16.87 -4.52
N LEU A 284 -23.23 16.07 -5.28
CA LEU A 284 -23.60 15.62 -6.62
C LEU A 284 -23.46 14.10 -6.74
N HIS A 285 -24.61 13.41 -6.96
CA HIS A 285 -24.71 11.96 -6.95
C HIS A 285 -24.70 11.32 -8.35
N ASN A 286 -24.22 12.04 -9.39
CA ASN A 286 -24.10 11.50 -10.74
C ASN A 286 -22.86 10.60 -10.83
N ALA A 287 -23.03 9.35 -11.32
CA ALA A 287 -21.96 8.37 -11.38
C ALA A 287 -20.77 8.80 -12.27
N ALA A 288 -21.02 9.47 -13.41
CA ALA A 288 -19.96 9.97 -14.27
C ALA A 288 -19.17 11.10 -13.60
N PHE A 289 -19.87 12.01 -12.90
CA PHE A 289 -19.22 13.05 -12.11
C PHE A 289 -18.36 12.48 -10.99
N ILE A 290 -18.91 11.52 -10.22
CA ILE A 290 -18.16 10.81 -9.17
C ILE A 290 -16.93 10.11 -9.77
N GLY A 291 -17.06 9.52 -10.96
CA GLY A 291 -15.95 8.90 -11.68
C GLY A 291 -14.83 9.90 -12.01
N CYS A 292 -15.16 11.08 -12.50
CA CYS A 292 -14.18 12.14 -12.74
C CYS A 292 -13.50 12.62 -11.44
N VAL A 293 -14.26 12.78 -10.37
CA VAL A 293 -13.73 13.18 -9.06
C VAL A 293 -12.78 12.14 -8.51
N LEU A 294 -13.18 10.85 -8.51
CA LEU A 294 -12.35 9.76 -8.03
C LEU A 294 -11.14 9.48 -8.93
N PHE A 295 -11.23 9.77 -10.23
CA PHE A 295 -10.07 9.73 -11.12
C PHE A 295 -9.01 10.74 -10.68
N VAL A 296 -9.40 12.00 -10.48
CA VAL A 296 -8.48 13.07 -10.04
C VAL A 296 -7.93 12.75 -8.65
N GLU A 297 -8.79 12.33 -7.72
CA GLU A 297 -8.38 11.95 -6.37
C GLU A 297 -7.40 10.79 -6.38
N GLY A 298 -7.71 9.70 -7.07
CA GLY A 298 -6.83 8.53 -7.17
C GLY A 298 -5.47 8.90 -7.75
N PHE A 299 -5.47 9.69 -8.84
CA PHE A 299 -4.25 10.13 -9.51
C PHE A 299 -3.30 10.88 -8.57
N VAL A 300 -3.82 11.72 -7.69
CA VAL A 300 -3.01 12.52 -6.77
C VAL A 300 -2.76 11.80 -5.45
N LEU A 301 -3.80 11.17 -4.87
CA LEU A 301 -3.71 10.55 -3.54
C LEU A 301 -2.75 9.36 -3.51
N LEU A 302 -2.84 8.45 -4.51
CA LEU A 302 -1.97 7.27 -4.52
C LEU A 302 -0.51 7.60 -4.83
N ALA A 303 -0.26 8.70 -5.56
CA ALA A 303 1.07 9.21 -5.78
C ALA A 303 1.74 9.76 -4.50
N ALA A 304 0.97 10.07 -3.46
CA ALA A 304 1.52 10.52 -2.19
C ALA A 304 2.39 9.44 -1.51
N LEU A 305 2.04 8.16 -1.65
CA LEU A 305 2.83 7.06 -1.06
C LEU A 305 4.30 7.07 -1.54
N PRO A 306 4.60 6.97 -2.85
CA PRO A 306 5.99 7.00 -3.30
C PRO A 306 6.70 8.33 -2.99
N VAL A 307 5.99 9.46 -2.99
CA VAL A 307 6.58 10.76 -2.61
C VAL A 307 6.99 10.79 -1.13
N VAL A 308 6.16 10.27 -0.25
CA VAL A 308 6.46 10.20 1.19
C VAL A 308 7.61 9.24 1.44
N LEU A 309 7.64 8.07 0.79
CA LEU A 309 8.71 7.08 0.93
C LEU A 309 10.05 7.63 0.42
N ASP A 310 10.05 8.28 -0.77
CA ASP A 310 11.23 8.96 -1.32
C ASP A 310 11.77 10.05 -0.38
N TRP A 311 10.87 10.89 0.15
CA TRP A 311 11.28 11.96 1.07
C TRP A 311 11.79 11.42 2.40
N SER A 312 11.22 10.31 2.87
CA SER A 312 11.68 9.63 4.09
C SER A 312 13.06 8.99 3.91
N GLU A 313 13.35 8.41 2.73
CA GLU A 313 14.67 7.85 2.41
C GLU A 313 15.74 8.94 2.38
N LEU A 314 15.44 10.06 1.72
CA LEU A 314 16.36 11.21 1.69
C LEU A 314 16.64 11.79 3.08
N HIS A 315 15.63 11.80 3.96
CA HIS A 315 15.76 12.33 5.32
C HIS A 315 16.48 11.38 6.28
N ALA A 316 16.08 10.10 6.28
CA ALA A 316 16.60 9.09 7.21
C ALA A 316 17.96 8.53 6.78
N GLY A 317 18.30 8.65 5.52
CA GLY A 317 19.48 8.06 4.90
C GLY A 317 19.38 6.56 4.64
N PRO A 318 20.32 6.00 3.84
CA PRO A 318 20.26 4.61 3.39
C PRO A 318 20.24 3.58 4.52
N GLU A 319 20.90 3.88 5.64
CA GLU A 319 21.03 2.98 6.78
C GLU A 319 19.69 2.75 7.50
N ARG A 320 18.82 3.77 7.53
CA ARG A 320 17.53 3.76 8.23
C ARG A 320 16.33 3.66 7.30
N ALA A 321 16.57 3.55 6.00
CA ALA A 321 15.53 3.64 4.98
C ALA A 321 14.40 2.62 5.16
N ALA A 322 14.73 1.35 5.49
CA ALA A 322 13.70 0.33 5.67
C ALA A 322 12.94 0.48 6.99
N ALA A 323 13.61 0.92 8.07
CA ALA A 323 12.94 1.22 9.34
C ALA A 323 12.02 2.44 9.22
N ALA A 324 12.45 3.47 8.48
CA ALA A 324 11.63 4.63 8.14
C ALA A 324 10.38 4.24 7.34
N ALA A 325 10.55 3.46 6.27
CA ALA A 325 9.45 2.94 5.48
C ALA A 325 8.48 2.09 6.33
N GLY A 326 9.01 1.21 7.19
CA GLY A 326 8.24 0.39 8.11
C GLY A 326 7.38 1.22 9.07
N PHE A 327 7.94 2.28 9.64
CA PHE A 327 7.21 3.21 10.50
C PHE A 327 6.09 3.95 9.75
N LEU A 328 6.37 4.43 8.55
CA LEU A 328 5.41 5.17 7.73
C LEU A 328 4.26 4.27 7.25
N LEU A 329 4.58 3.08 6.77
CA LEU A 329 3.57 2.12 6.32
C LEU A 329 2.76 1.54 7.49
N LEU A 330 3.37 1.40 8.67
CA LEU A 330 2.65 1.08 9.90
C LEU A 330 1.59 2.15 10.21
N ALA A 331 1.98 3.43 10.16
CA ALA A 331 1.05 4.53 10.38
C ALA A 331 -0.08 4.54 9.33
N GLY A 332 0.25 4.28 8.05
CA GLY A 332 -0.73 4.18 6.99
C GLY A 332 -1.73 3.03 7.18
N ASN A 333 -1.24 1.83 7.54
CA ASN A 333 -2.11 0.69 7.83
C ASN A 333 -3.00 0.92 9.05
N LEU A 334 -2.45 1.55 10.11
CA LEU A 334 -3.23 1.94 11.28
C LEU A 334 -4.33 2.94 10.89
N GLY A 335 -4.01 3.92 10.05
CA GLY A 335 -4.99 4.84 9.48
C GLY A 335 -6.09 4.12 8.70
N GLY A 336 -5.71 3.09 7.92
CA GLY A 336 -6.65 2.21 7.23
C GLY A 336 -7.64 1.57 8.18
N VAL A 337 -7.18 0.93 9.23
CA VAL A 337 -8.05 0.32 10.25
C VAL A 337 -8.94 1.36 10.92
N VAL A 338 -8.37 2.46 11.39
CA VAL A 338 -9.09 3.49 12.15
C VAL A 338 -10.18 4.16 11.30
N LEU A 339 -9.87 4.60 10.07
CA LEU A 339 -10.86 5.28 9.23
C LEU A 339 -11.93 4.33 8.70
N VAL A 340 -11.60 3.06 8.43
CA VAL A 340 -12.60 2.04 8.08
C VAL A 340 -13.60 1.86 9.23
N LEU A 341 -13.13 1.75 10.48
CA LEU A 341 -13.99 1.61 11.66
C LEU A 341 -14.82 2.87 11.94
N ILE A 342 -14.24 4.06 11.79
CA ILE A 342 -14.99 5.32 11.94
C ILE A 342 -16.13 5.40 10.93
N VAL A 343 -15.85 5.14 9.65
CA VAL A 343 -16.87 5.15 8.60
C VAL A 343 -17.91 4.05 8.85
N GLN A 344 -17.51 2.87 9.31
CA GLN A 344 -18.42 1.79 9.69
C GLN A 344 -19.43 2.24 10.75
N GLY A 345 -19.00 2.95 11.77
CA GLY A 345 -19.89 3.51 12.80
C GLY A 345 -20.86 4.57 12.28
N LEU A 346 -20.56 5.18 11.14
CA LEU A 346 -21.34 6.25 10.52
C LEU A 346 -22.11 5.80 9.26
N ILE A 347 -21.99 4.54 8.87
CA ILE A 347 -22.42 4.04 7.55
C ILE A 347 -23.93 4.18 7.29
N GLY A 348 -24.73 4.29 8.35
CA GLY A 348 -26.18 4.56 8.26
C GLY A 348 -26.52 5.93 7.69
N ASN A 349 -25.55 6.87 7.65
CA ASN A 349 -25.73 8.20 7.08
C ASN A 349 -24.57 8.52 6.12
N PRO A 350 -24.80 8.57 4.78
CA PRO A 350 -23.75 8.80 3.80
C PRO A 350 -23.07 10.17 3.95
N TYR A 351 -23.79 11.19 4.39
CA TYR A 351 -23.23 12.53 4.60
C TYR A 351 -22.28 12.57 5.79
N LEU A 352 -22.58 11.84 6.88
CA LEU A 352 -21.68 11.72 8.02
C LEU A 352 -20.42 10.92 7.65
N SER A 353 -20.57 9.86 6.84
CA SER A 353 -19.44 9.06 6.34
C SER A 353 -18.51 9.91 5.47
N LEU A 354 -19.03 10.65 4.50
CA LEU A 354 -18.26 11.54 3.65
C LEU A 354 -17.68 12.73 4.43
N GLY A 355 -18.42 13.23 5.40
CA GLY A 355 -17.97 14.28 6.33
C GLY A 355 -16.78 13.85 7.19
N ALA A 356 -16.79 12.61 7.70
CA ALA A 356 -15.68 12.04 8.46
C ALA A 356 -14.41 11.89 7.61
N LEU A 357 -14.55 11.45 6.36
CA LEU A 357 -13.43 11.36 5.42
C LEU A 357 -12.88 12.77 5.08
N SER A 358 -13.76 13.75 4.86
CA SER A 358 -13.38 15.16 4.66
C SER A 358 -12.65 15.72 5.87
N ALA A 359 -13.13 15.43 7.09
CA ALA A 359 -12.50 15.89 8.34
C ALA A 359 -11.10 15.27 8.53
N ALA A 360 -10.94 13.99 8.22
CA ALA A 360 -9.62 13.34 8.23
C ALA A 360 -8.67 14.00 7.22
N ALA A 361 -9.16 14.30 6.00
CA ALA A 361 -8.36 14.99 4.98
C ALA A 361 -8.00 16.43 5.41
N LEU A 362 -8.89 17.16 6.09
CA LEU A 362 -8.59 18.48 6.66
C LEU A 362 -7.48 18.42 7.72
N ALA A 363 -7.46 17.38 8.56
CA ALA A 363 -6.33 17.14 9.47
C ALA A 363 -5.03 16.93 8.67
N GLY A 364 -5.10 16.22 7.54
CA GLY A 364 -3.98 16.07 6.59
C GLY A 364 -3.48 17.40 6.02
N VAL A 365 -4.40 18.35 5.69
CA VAL A 365 -4.02 19.70 5.25
C VAL A 365 -3.20 20.42 6.31
N ALA A 366 -3.63 20.36 7.59
CA ALA A 366 -2.91 20.95 8.71
C ALA A 366 -1.51 20.32 8.92
N LEU A 367 -1.36 19.01 8.72
CA LEU A 367 -0.08 18.31 8.79
C LEU A 367 0.83 18.73 7.61
N ALA A 368 0.31 18.74 6.38
CA ALA A 368 1.06 19.11 5.18
C ALA A 368 1.54 20.57 5.21
N ALA A 369 0.77 21.47 5.85
CA ALA A 369 1.17 22.86 6.04
C ALA A 369 2.41 23.01 6.93
N ARG A 370 2.66 22.05 7.82
CA ARG A 370 3.82 22.06 8.75
C ARG A 370 5.07 21.43 8.17
N LEU A 371 5.01 20.83 6.98
CA LEU A 371 6.19 20.28 6.31
C LEU A 371 7.16 21.39 5.90
N PRO A 372 8.47 21.13 5.85
CA PRO A 372 9.46 22.09 5.37
C PRO A 372 9.24 22.41 3.88
N ALA A 373 9.52 23.65 3.49
CA ALA A 373 9.30 24.11 2.10
C ALA A 373 10.26 23.44 1.11
N ARG A 374 11.46 23.05 1.55
CA ARG A 374 12.51 22.42 0.74
C ARG A 374 13.12 21.23 1.46
N THR A 375 13.65 20.29 0.70
CA THR A 375 14.41 19.14 1.22
C THR A 375 15.76 19.63 1.73
N ALA A 376 16.15 19.28 2.96
CA ALA A 376 17.40 19.72 3.58
C ALA A 376 18.68 19.36 2.78
N GLY A 377 18.61 18.29 1.94
CA GLY A 377 19.72 17.89 1.06
C GLY A 377 19.92 18.75 -0.20
N ALA A 378 18.93 19.55 -0.61
CA ALA A 378 19.07 20.41 -1.80
C ALA A 378 20.01 21.60 -1.57
N ALA A 379 20.31 21.95 -0.33
CA ALA A 379 21.27 23.00 0.02
C ALA A 379 22.73 22.55 -0.18
N LEU A 380 23.03 21.27 0.01
CA LEU A 380 24.38 20.71 -0.13
C LEU A 380 24.81 20.42 -1.60
N GLN A 381 23.87 20.27 -2.51
CA GLN A 381 24.16 20.02 -3.92
C GLN A 381 24.34 21.30 -4.79
N ARG A 382 24.16 22.49 -4.21
CA ARG A 382 24.32 23.79 -4.89
C ARG A 382 25.50 24.61 -4.41
N SER A 383 26.37 24.04 -3.58
CA SER A 383 27.67 24.67 -3.34
C SER A 383 28.57 24.40 -4.54
N PRO A 384 29.14 25.45 -5.19
CA PRO A 384 29.92 25.34 -6.39
C PRO A 384 31.22 24.56 -6.18
#